data_99fa8b06ae5d0962adbd947d700fc50b
#
_entry.id   99fa8b06ae5d0962adbd947d700fc50b
#
_cell.length_a   1.000
_cell.length_b   1.000
_cell.length_c   1.000
_cell.angle_alpha   90.00
_cell.angle_beta   90.00
_cell.angle_gamma   90.00
#
_symmetry.space_group_name_H-M   'P 1'
#
loop_
_entity.id
_entity.type
_entity.pdbx_description
1 polymer ?
#
loop_
_entity_poly.entity_id
_entity_poly.type
_entity_poly.pdbx_seq_one_letter_code
_entity_poly.pdbx_strand_id
1 'polypeptide(L)'
;MKNDKLKYALAFIFLLCAFLCGVNFKRWYTINHRMEKMISLIYSSSSQHDCYGNFEELLVQEFRKQGIEPIFEKFYLDFNTVTPEDGIKNMEMYLEVIKDKPMALILAVGDQAASTLFSTRHRLLSSTPVVACNVHFPDEKLIKEYERRKVYVLRDAPDFKRNIDLIRALQPHVGI
;
A
#
# COMPACT_ATOMS: atom_id res chain seq x y z
N MET A 1 20.19 55.20 20.87
CA MET A 1 20.14 53.86 21.47
C MET A 1 18.74 53.27 21.75
N LYS A 2 17.71 54.05 22.08
CA LYS A 2 16.36 53.54 22.36
C LYS A 2 15.61 53.09 21.10
N ASN A 3 15.83 53.72 19.93
CA ASN A 3 15.15 53.40 18.68
C ASN A 3 15.61 52.10 17.98
N ASP A 4 16.85 51.70 18.21
CA ASP A 4 17.40 50.50 17.51
C ASP A 4 16.86 49.21 18.09
N LYS A 5 16.67 49.12 19.41
CA LYS A 5 16.05 47.99 20.06
C LYS A 5 14.62 47.74 19.59
N LEU A 6 13.86 48.81 19.34
CA LEU A 6 12.49 48.72 18.84
C LEU A 6 12.47 48.21 17.39
N LYS A 7 13.41 48.66 16.53
CA LYS A 7 13.55 48.18 15.15
C LYS A 7 13.87 46.67 15.09
N TYR A 8 14.79 46.20 15.93
CA TYR A 8 15.13 44.76 15.99
C TYR A 8 13.97 43.92 16.52
N ALA A 9 13.23 44.43 17.52
CA ALA A 9 12.05 43.72 18.03
C ALA A 9 10.95 43.60 16.96
N LEU A 10 10.68 44.65 16.20
CA LEU A 10 9.72 44.66 15.10
C LEU A 10 10.16 43.72 13.96
N ALA A 11 11.44 43.72 13.58
CA ALA A 11 11.98 42.84 12.57
C ALA A 11 11.87 41.34 13.01
N PHE A 12 12.15 41.07 14.28
CA PHE A 12 12.00 39.71 14.83
C PHE A 12 10.55 39.23 14.81
N ILE A 13 9.61 40.08 15.25
CA ILE A 13 8.17 39.79 15.20
C ILE A 13 7.72 39.53 13.76
N PHE A 14 8.17 40.35 12.80
CA PHE A 14 7.82 40.17 11.39
C PHE A 14 8.36 38.83 10.83
N LEU A 15 9.61 38.46 11.15
CA LEU A 15 10.21 37.20 10.77
C LEU A 15 9.47 36.00 11.38
N LEU A 16 9.09 36.13 12.66
CA LEU A 16 8.32 35.10 13.36
C LEU A 16 6.93 34.92 12.73
N CYS A 17 6.24 36.02 12.44
CA CYS A 17 4.95 35.97 11.73
C CYS A 17 5.08 35.38 10.33
N ALA A 18 6.11 35.75 9.56
CA ALA A 18 6.36 35.17 8.24
C ALA A 18 6.64 33.67 8.30
N PHE A 19 7.43 33.22 9.31
CA PHE A 19 7.69 31.82 9.54
C PHE A 19 6.41 31.04 9.90
N LEU A 20 5.62 31.55 10.84
CA LEU A 20 4.35 30.94 11.25
C LEU A 20 3.33 30.90 10.10
N CYS A 21 3.24 31.96 9.30
CA CYS A 21 2.41 32.00 8.10
C CYS A 21 2.90 30.99 7.06
N GLY A 22 4.22 30.87 6.86
CA GLY A 22 4.80 29.91 5.91
C GLY A 22 4.51 28.45 6.29
N VAL A 23 4.63 28.11 7.58
CA VAL A 23 4.31 26.77 8.10
C VAL A 23 2.82 26.46 7.93
N ASN A 24 1.94 27.42 8.28
CA ASN A 24 0.50 27.24 8.12
C ASN A 24 0.09 27.20 6.66
N PHE A 25 0.71 28.00 5.79
CA PHE A 25 0.45 27.98 4.35
C PHE A 25 0.87 26.64 3.72
N LYS A 26 2.03 26.10 4.08
CA LYS A 26 2.48 24.77 3.61
C LYS A 26 1.50 23.69 4.04
N ARG A 27 1.06 23.70 5.30
CA ARG A 27 0.06 22.77 5.82
C ARG A 27 -1.29 22.91 5.13
N TRP A 28 -1.77 24.15 4.95
CA TRP A 28 -3.01 24.46 4.23
C TRP A 28 -2.93 24.03 2.77
N TYR A 29 -1.79 24.30 2.09
CA TYR A 29 -1.57 23.90 0.71
C TYR A 29 -1.59 22.38 0.55
N THR A 30 -0.93 21.63 1.43
CA THR A 30 -0.92 20.18 1.42
C THR A 30 -2.31 19.58 1.64
N ILE A 31 -3.12 20.19 2.52
CA ILE A 31 -4.49 19.72 2.80
C ILE A 31 -5.42 20.00 1.61
N ASN A 32 -5.30 21.17 0.98
CA ASN A 32 -6.21 21.60 -0.09
C ASN A 32 -5.79 21.15 -1.50
N HIS A 33 -4.52 20.75 -1.67
CA HIS A 33 -3.97 20.31 -2.96
C HIS A 33 -3.44 18.86 -2.82
N ARG A 34 -4.30 17.96 -2.34
CA ARG A 34 -3.98 16.53 -2.32
C ARG A 34 -3.73 16.06 -3.74
N MET A 35 -2.61 15.37 -3.94
CA MET A 35 -2.31 14.77 -5.22
C MET A 35 -3.13 13.50 -5.39
N GLU A 36 -4.02 13.50 -6.35
CA GLU A 36 -4.70 12.27 -6.77
C GLU A 36 -3.69 11.27 -7.31
N LYS A 37 -3.74 10.05 -6.81
CA LYS A 37 -2.88 8.95 -7.24
C LYS A 37 -3.73 7.72 -7.53
N MET A 38 -3.61 7.22 -8.74
CA MET A 38 -4.28 5.98 -9.14
C MET A 38 -3.49 4.78 -8.62
N ILE A 39 -4.15 3.90 -7.89
CA ILE A 39 -3.57 2.73 -7.25
C ILE A 39 -4.39 1.51 -7.64
N SER A 40 -3.75 0.50 -8.21
CA SER A 40 -4.38 -0.79 -8.47
C SER A 40 -4.36 -1.64 -7.21
N LEU A 41 -5.53 -2.08 -6.75
CA LEU A 41 -5.70 -3.06 -5.66
C LEU A 41 -6.10 -4.41 -6.26
N ILE A 42 -5.23 -5.40 -6.08
CA ILE A 42 -5.43 -6.75 -6.59
C ILE A 42 -5.63 -7.68 -5.41
N TYR A 43 -6.80 -8.30 -5.31
CA TYR A 43 -7.18 -9.18 -4.22
C TYR A 43 -7.20 -10.64 -4.62
N SER A 44 -6.74 -11.52 -3.72
CA SER A 44 -6.79 -12.98 -3.92
C SER A 44 -8.22 -13.53 -3.93
N SER A 45 -9.09 -13.00 -3.08
CA SER A 45 -10.47 -13.46 -2.88
C SER A 45 -11.49 -12.58 -3.63
N SER A 46 -12.75 -12.99 -3.59
CA SER A 46 -13.86 -12.23 -4.17
C SER A 46 -14.15 -10.92 -3.42
N SER A 47 -14.94 -10.04 -4.04
CA SER A 47 -15.34 -8.75 -3.47
C SER A 47 -16.22 -8.87 -2.21
N GLN A 48 -16.76 -10.06 -1.92
CA GLN A 48 -17.62 -10.30 -0.77
C GLN A 48 -16.86 -10.58 0.54
N HIS A 49 -15.52 -10.49 0.52
CA HIS A 49 -14.72 -10.72 1.73
C HIS A 49 -14.71 -9.47 2.61
N ASP A 50 -15.41 -9.51 3.76
CA ASP A 50 -15.64 -8.38 4.67
C ASP A 50 -14.36 -7.69 5.18
N CYS A 51 -13.24 -8.40 5.23
CA CYS A 51 -11.98 -7.82 5.72
C CYS A 51 -11.38 -6.75 4.80
N TYR A 52 -11.75 -6.69 3.52
CA TYR A 52 -11.16 -5.73 2.58
C TYR A 52 -11.67 -4.31 2.79
N GLY A 53 -12.92 -4.13 3.24
CA GLY A 53 -13.47 -2.80 3.53
C GLY A 53 -12.65 -2.04 4.60
N ASN A 54 -12.38 -2.68 5.73
CA ASN A 54 -11.55 -2.10 6.78
C ASN A 54 -10.12 -1.80 6.32
N PHE A 55 -9.53 -2.70 5.51
CA PHE A 55 -8.20 -2.51 4.96
C PHE A 55 -8.13 -1.29 4.04
N GLU A 56 -9.11 -1.12 3.14
CA GLU A 56 -9.18 0.03 2.24
C GLU A 56 -9.37 1.34 3.00
N GLU A 57 -10.23 1.37 4.02
CA GLU A 57 -10.41 2.56 4.86
C GLU A 57 -9.11 2.99 5.54
N LEU A 58 -8.35 2.04 6.09
CA LEU A 58 -7.05 2.29 6.69
C LEU A 58 -6.05 2.81 5.66
N LEU A 59 -6.00 2.23 4.46
CA LEU A 59 -5.15 2.71 3.37
C LEU A 59 -5.50 4.16 3.00
N VAL A 60 -6.78 4.48 2.81
CA VAL A 60 -7.24 5.84 2.52
C VAL A 60 -6.77 6.81 3.60
N GLN A 61 -6.95 6.45 4.87
CA GLN A 61 -6.54 7.29 6.00
C GLN A 61 -5.02 7.54 5.99
N GLU A 62 -4.21 6.51 5.76
CA GLU A 62 -2.75 6.65 5.74
C GLU A 62 -2.27 7.46 4.53
N PHE A 63 -2.82 7.24 3.34
CA PHE A 63 -2.49 8.05 2.16
C PHE A 63 -2.88 9.52 2.36
N ARG A 64 -4.04 9.79 2.95
CA ARG A 64 -4.50 11.15 3.25
C ARG A 64 -3.61 11.88 4.25
N LYS A 65 -3.07 11.16 5.25
CA LYS A 65 -2.07 11.73 6.19
C LYS A 65 -0.80 12.19 5.46
N GLN A 66 -0.46 11.55 4.34
CA GLN A 66 0.68 11.92 3.48
C GLN A 66 0.32 12.94 2.40
N GLY A 67 -0.90 13.49 2.42
CA GLY A 67 -1.36 14.45 1.41
C GLY A 67 -1.70 13.82 0.05
N ILE A 68 -1.94 12.51 0.02
CA ILE A 68 -2.32 11.77 -1.19
C ILE A 68 -3.81 11.43 -1.11
N GLU A 69 -4.55 11.69 -2.20
CA GLU A 69 -5.92 11.21 -2.37
C GLU A 69 -5.88 9.99 -3.30
N PRO A 70 -6.08 8.77 -2.78
CA PRO A 70 -5.99 7.56 -3.58
C PRO A 70 -7.26 7.35 -4.41
N ILE A 71 -7.09 6.98 -5.68
CA ILE A 71 -8.15 6.48 -6.56
C ILE A 71 -7.87 5.01 -6.80
N PHE A 72 -8.74 4.13 -6.32
CA PHE A 72 -8.53 2.70 -6.40
C PHE A 72 -9.18 2.09 -7.65
N GLU A 73 -8.35 1.39 -8.43
CA GLU A 73 -8.78 0.43 -9.44
C GLU A 73 -8.70 -0.97 -8.83
N LYS A 74 -9.82 -1.65 -8.69
CA LYS A 74 -9.91 -2.92 -7.97
C LYS A 74 -10.03 -4.09 -8.92
N PHE A 75 -9.26 -5.14 -8.65
CA PHE A 75 -9.35 -6.42 -9.33
C PHE A 75 -9.42 -7.55 -8.31
N TYR A 76 -10.39 -8.42 -8.47
CA TYR A 76 -10.60 -9.58 -7.61
C TYR A 76 -10.32 -10.84 -8.42
N LEU A 77 -9.33 -11.60 -7.98
CA LEU A 77 -8.91 -12.83 -8.66
C LEU A 77 -9.93 -13.95 -8.49
N ASP A 78 -10.66 -13.93 -7.36
CA ASP A 78 -11.63 -14.95 -6.96
C ASP A 78 -11.07 -16.38 -7.03
N PHE A 79 -9.94 -16.59 -6.40
CA PHE A 79 -9.14 -17.80 -6.44
C PHE A 79 -9.92 -19.08 -6.13
N ASN A 80 -11.03 -18.99 -5.40
CA ASN A 80 -11.85 -20.15 -5.06
C ASN A 80 -12.64 -20.73 -6.27
N THR A 81 -12.82 -19.92 -7.33
CA THR A 81 -13.63 -20.28 -8.49
C THR A 81 -12.83 -20.37 -9.79
N VAL A 82 -11.59 -19.87 -9.79
CA VAL A 82 -10.74 -19.74 -10.98
C VAL A 82 -9.53 -20.64 -10.88
N THR A 83 -9.19 -21.36 -11.95
CA THR A 83 -7.95 -22.15 -12.01
C THR A 83 -6.72 -21.23 -11.99
N PRO A 84 -5.53 -21.73 -11.57
CA PRO A 84 -4.30 -20.92 -11.60
C PRO A 84 -3.98 -20.36 -13.01
N GLU A 85 -4.18 -21.16 -14.05
CA GLU A 85 -3.93 -20.77 -15.45
C GLU A 85 -4.89 -19.67 -15.91
N ASP A 86 -6.18 -19.82 -15.61
CA ASP A 86 -7.18 -18.78 -15.91
C ASP A 86 -6.94 -17.52 -15.07
N GLY A 87 -6.49 -17.69 -13.82
CA GLY A 87 -6.08 -16.57 -12.97
C GLY A 87 -4.98 -15.73 -13.59
N ILE A 88 -3.93 -16.36 -14.13
CA ILE A 88 -2.84 -15.66 -14.83
C ILE A 88 -3.39 -14.93 -16.06
N LYS A 89 -4.20 -15.59 -16.88
CA LYS A 89 -4.81 -15.00 -18.07
C LYS A 89 -5.71 -13.79 -17.74
N ASN A 90 -6.54 -13.92 -16.70
CA ASN A 90 -7.41 -12.83 -16.25
C ASN A 90 -6.59 -11.65 -15.74
N MET A 91 -5.50 -11.93 -15.03
CA MET A 91 -4.55 -10.91 -14.55
C MET A 91 -3.88 -10.19 -15.71
N GLU A 92 -3.41 -10.92 -16.74
CA GLU A 92 -2.83 -10.32 -17.95
C GLU A 92 -3.83 -9.41 -18.65
N MET A 93 -5.06 -9.86 -18.83
CA MET A 93 -6.13 -9.04 -19.41
C MET A 93 -6.39 -7.78 -18.59
N TYR A 94 -6.44 -7.90 -17.27
CA TYR A 94 -6.60 -6.74 -16.39
C TYR A 94 -5.44 -5.75 -16.51
N LEU A 95 -4.19 -6.24 -16.50
CA LEU A 95 -3.01 -5.39 -16.64
C LEU A 95 -2.96 -4.69 -18.01
N GLU A 96 -3.44 -5.36 -19.07
CA GLU A 96 -3.58 -4.73 -20.40
C GLU A 96 -4.61 -3.59 -20.38
N VAL A 97 -5.72 -3.73 -19.63
CA VAL A 97 -6.73 -2.66 -19.50
C VAL A 97 -6.19 -1.43 -18.79
N ILE A 98 -5.33 -1.64 -17.79
CA ILE A 98 -4.81 -0.52 -16.97
C ILE A 98 -3.44 0.01 -17.43
N LYS A 99 -2.79 -0.59 -18.42
CA LYS A 99 -1.41 -0.29 -18.82
C LYS A 99 -1.16 1.17 -19.22
N ASP A 100 -2.16 1.83 -19.78
CA ASP A 100 -2.06 3.21 -20.24
C ASP A 100 -2.60 4.23 -19.21
N LYS A 101 -3.08 3.75 -18.06
CA LYS A 101 -3.48 4.61 -16.95
C LYS A 101 -2.26 5.04 -16.14
N PRO A 102 -2.26 6.25 -15.54
CA PRO A 102 -1.14 6.77 -14.76
C PRO A 102 -1.05 6.09 -13.38
N MET A 103 -0.78 4.78 -13.37
CA MET A 103 -0.67 4.00 -12.15
C MET A 103 0.53 4.43 -11.31
N ALA A 104 0.28 4.88 -10.08
CA ALA A 104 1.31 5.24 -9.14
C ALA A 104 1.84 4.03 -8.35
N LEU A 105 0.97 3.01 -8.16
CA LEU A 105 1.27 1.82 -7.36
C LEU A 105 0.36 0.67 -7.78
N ILE A 106 0.90 -0.55 -7.75
CA ILE A 106 0.12 -1.79 -7.76
C ILE A 106 0.29 -2.44 -6.40
N LEU A 107 -0.83 -2.73 -5.73
CA LEU A 107 -0.87 -3.39 -4.43
C LEU A 107 -1.55 -4.75 -4.58
N ALA A 108 -0.79 -5.83 -4.42
CA ALA A 108 -1.29 -7.20 -4.41
C ALA A 108 -1.53 -7.68 -2.98
N VAL A 109 -2.73 -8.13 -2.67
CA VAL A 109 -3.16 -8.51 -1.31
C VAL A 109 -3.41 -10.01 -1.25
N GLY A 110 -2.54 -10.71 -0.54
CA GLY A 110 -2.57 -12.16 -0.34
C GLY A 110 -1.66 -12.93 -1.29
N ASP A 111 -1.41 -14.19 -0.92
CA ASP A 111 -0.46 -15.08 -1.60
C ASP A 111 -0.78 -15.30 -3.08
N GLN A 112 -2.05 -15.59 -3.39
CA GLN A 112 -2.48 -15.89 -4.76
C GLN A 112 -2.42 -14.65 -5.67
N ALA A 113 -2.82 -13.49 -5.16
CA ALA A 113 -2.70 -12.24 -5.92
C ALA A 113 -1.24 -11.94 -6.24
N ALA A 114 -0.34 -12.08 -5.26
CA ALA A 114 1.08 -11.85 -5.44
C ALA A 114 1.71 -12.84 -6.43
N SER A 115 1.49 -14.15 -6.23
CA SER A 115 2.07 -15.19 -7.09
C SER A 115 1.53 -15.11 -8.53
N THR A 116 0.23 -14.88 -8.70
CA THR A 116 -0.39 -14.71 -10.02
C THR A 116 0.17 -13.48 -10.73
N LEU A 117 0.22 -12.33 -10.03
CA LEU A 117 0.76 -11.09 -10.58
C LEU A 117 2.20 -11.26 -11.07
N PHE A 118 3.07 -11.86 -10.26
CA PHE A 118 4.47 -12.06 -10.64
C PHE A 118 4.63 -13.09 -11.77
N SER A 119 3.73 -14.05 -11.91
CA SER A 119 3.76 -15.03 -12.99
C SER A 119 3.40 -14.45 -14.37
N THR A 120 2.68 -13.32 -14.45
CA THR A 120 2.29 -12.70 -15.73
C THR A 120 3.45 -12.10 -16.50
N ARG A 121 4.54 -11.71 -15.83
CA ARG A 121 5.70 -11.02 -16.45
C ARG A 121 5.33 -9.78 -17.28
N HIS A 122 4.21 -9.16 -16.99
CA HIS A 122 3.70 -8.03 -17.75
C HIS A 122 4.63 -6.81 -17.64
N ARG A 123 4.78 -6.05 -18.75
CA ARG A 123 5.68 -4.86 -18.82
C ARG A 123 5.37 -3.77 -17.80
N LEU A 124 4.11 -3.63 -17.39
CA LEU A 124 3.68 -2.65 -16.38
C LEU A 124 4.41 -2.85 -15.06
N LEU A 125 4.74 -4.10 -14.70
CA LEU A 125 5.47 -4.44 -13.47
C LEU A 125 6.94 -3.96 -13.49
N SER A 126 7.46 -3.58 -14.65
CA SER A 126 8.80 -3.02 -14.78
C SER A 126 8.82 -1.50 -14.59
N SER A 127 7.71 -0.82 -14.83
CA SER A 127 7.60 0.64 -14.79
C SER A 127 6.90 1.16 -13.53
N THR A 128 5.94 0.40 -13.01
CA THR A 128 5.13 0.77 -11.84
C THR A 128 5.63 0.07 -10.59
N PRO A 129 5.78 0.79 -9.46
CA PRO A 129 6.09 0.16 -8.18
C PRO A 129 5.02 -0.88 -7.80
N VAL A 130 5.47 -2.01 -7.24
CA VAL A 130 4.59 -3.08 -6.77
C VAL A 130 4.85 -3.34 -5.31
N VAL A 131 3.78 -3.43 -4.52
CA VAL A 131 3.83 -3.91 -3.14
C VAL A 131 2.93 -5.13 -3.02
N ALA A 132 3.46 -6.24 -2.56
CA ALA A 132 2.68 -7.39 -2.16
C ALA A 132 2.59 -7.42 -0.63
N CYS A 133 1.39 -7.52 -0.09
CA CYS A 133 1.16 -7.56 1.36
C CYS A 133 0.24 -8.73 1.74
N ASN A 134 0.23 -9.08 3.01
CA ASN A 134 -0.47 -10.26 3.53
C ASN A 134 -0.02 -11.55 2.82
N VAL A 135 1.31 -11.67 2.61
CA VAL A 135 1.93 -12.82 1.94
C VAL A 135 2.54 -13.72 3.00
N HIS A 136 1.96 -14.92 3.15
CA HIS A 136 2.39 -15.91 4.13
C HIS A 136 3.42 -16.88 3.54
N PHE A 137 3.20 -17.27 2.28
CA PHE A 137 3.99 -18.28 1.58
C PHE A 137 4.54 -17.72 0.26
N PRO A 138 5.52 -16.80 0.34
CA PRO A 138 6.08 -16.18 -0.85
C PRO A 138 6.85 -17.19 -1.72
N ASP A 139 6.64 -17.18 -3.03
CA ASP A 139 7.51 -17.89 -3.95
C ASP A 139 8.85 -17.16 -4.08
N GLU A 140 9.86 -17.67 -3.37
CA GLU A 140 11.19 -17.06 -3.31
C GLU A 140 11.87 -16.96 -4.68
N LYS A 141 11.54 -17.85 -5.62
CA LYS A 141 12.12 -17.80 -6.99
C LYS A 141 11.52 -16.63 -7.75
N LEU A 142 10.20 -16.47 -7.70
CA LEU A 142 9.51 -15.35 -8.33
C LEU A 142 9.96 -14.02 -7.72
N ILE A 143 10.06 -13.93 -6.39
CA ILE A 143 10.50 -12.70 -5.72
C ILE A 143 11.91 -12.31 -6.16
N LYS A 144 12.88 -13.23 -6.17
CA LYS A 144 14.26 -12.97 -6.61
C LYS A 144 14.35 -12.47 -8.05
N GLU A 145 13.47 -12.94 -8.93
CA GLU A 145 13.41 -12.47 -10.31
C GLU A 145 13.03 -10.97 -10.38
N TYR A 146 12.29 -10.48 -9.38
CA TYR A 146 11.81 -9.09 -9.29
C TYR A 146 12.59 -8.20 -8.31
N GLU A 147 13.51 -8.72 -7.49
CA GLU A 147 14.27 -7.96 -6.48
C GLU A 147 15.02 -6.73 -7.04
N ARG A 148 15.41 -6.76 -8.31
CA ARG A 148 16.08 -5.64 -8.99
C ARG A 148 15.11 -4.57 -9.49
N ARG A 149 13.81 -4.76 -9.30
CA ARG A 149 12.74 -3.87 -9.73
C ARG A 149 12.15 -3.20 -8.49
N LYS A 150 11.30 -2.21 -8.67
CA LYS A 150 10.61 -1.53 -7.55
C LYS A 150 9.50 -2.43 -6.97
N VAL A 151 9.87 -3.62 -6.49
CA VAL A 151 8.96 -4.60 -5.91
C VAL A 151 9.30 -4.79 -4.44
N TYR A 152 8.29 -4.68 -3.59
CA TYR A 152 8.40 -4.85 -2.14
C TYR A 152 7.40 -5.93 -1.70
N VAL A 153 7.85 -6.90 -0.91
CA VAL A 153 6.99 -7.94 -0.35
C VAL A 153 6.96 -7.81 1.16
N LEU A 154 5.80 -7.48 1.69
CA LEU A 154 5.52 -7.44 3.13
C LEU A 154 5.02 -8.82 3.55
N ARG A 155 5.88 -9.56 4.21
CA ARG A 155 5.59 -10.91 4.69
C ARG A 155 4.82 -10.83 6.00
N ASP A 156 3.75 -11.58 6.07
CA ASP A 156 3.07 -11.89 7.31
C ASP A 156 3.43 -13.32 7.70
N ALA A 157 4.45 -13.48 8.51
CA ALA A 157 4.88 -14.79 9.00
C ALA A 157 4.10 -15.13 10.28
N PRO A 158 3.11 -16.01 10.24
CA PRO A 158 2.40 -16.43 11.43
C PRO A 158 3.37 -17.09 12.40
N ASP A 159 3.38 -16.63 13.65
CA ASP A 159 4.17 -17.27 14.72
C ASP A 159 3.48 -18.56 15.17
N PHE A 160 3.64 -19.62 14.38
CA PHE A 160 3.06 -20.93 14.66
C PHE A 160 3.47 -21.46 16.04
N LYS A 161 4.72 -21.23 16.45
CA LYS A 161 5.21 -21.67 17.75
C LYS A 161 4.41 -21.01 18.87
N ARG A 162 4.30 -19.68 18.84
CA ARG A 162 3.53 -18.91 19.81
C ARG A 162 2.06 -19.32 19.85
N ASN A 163 1.46 -19.55 18.68
CA ASN A 163 0.07 -20.00 18.59
C ASN A 163 -0.12 -21.40 19.20
N ILE A 164 0.81 -22.33 18.95
CA ILE A 164 0.79 -23.68 19.55
C ILE A 164 1.01 -23.60 21.06
N ASP A 165 1.96 -22.79 21.52
CA ASP A 165 2.23 -22.59 22.96
C ASP A 165 0.99 -21.99 23.66
N LEU A 166 0.28 -21.09 23.02
CA LEU A 166 -0.99 -20.52 23.51
C LEU A 166 -2.09 -21.58 23.60
N ILE A 167 -2.26 -22.40 22.54
CA ILE A 167 -3.25 -23.49 22.53
C ILE A 167 -2.96 -24.48 23.68
N ARG A 168 -1.69 -24.88 23.88
CA ARG A 168 -1.28 -25.75 24.98
C ARG A 168 -1.54 -25.14 26.36
N ALA A 169 -1.33 -23.83 26.51
CA ALA A 169 -1.61 -23.11 27.76
C ALA A 169 -3.11 -23.04 28.08
N LEU A 170 -3.95 -22.88 27.04
CA LEU A 170 -5.41 -22.80 27.19
C LEU A 170 -6.07 -24.20 27.28
N GLN A 171 -5.48 -25.20 26.67
CA GLN A 171 -6.01 -26.57 26.62
C GLN A 171 -4.90 -27.59 26.88
N PRO A 172 -4.43 -27.72 28.14
CA PRO A 172 -3.28 -28.58 28.47
C PRO A 172 -3.50 -30.07 28.23
N HIS A 173 -4.74 -30.52 27.99
CA HIS A 173 -5.10 -31.93 27.74
C HIS A 173 -5.20 -32.28 26.25
N VAL A 174 -5.02 -31.33 25.34
CA VAL A 174 -4.96 -31.65 23.89
C VAL A 174 -3.55 -32.11 23.58
N GLY A 175 -3.40 -33.42 23.41
CA GLY A 175 -2.17 -34.00 22.87
C GLY A 175 -2.03 -33.58 21.39
N ILE A 176 -1.03 -32.75 21.10
CA ILE A 176 -0.57 -32.42 19.75
C ILE A 176 0.76 -33.15 19.56
#